data_9d0fd0f8abce42385c010132f3c3334f
#
_entry.id   9d0fd0f8abce42385c010132f3c3334f
#
_cell.length_a   1.000
_cell.length_b   1.000
_cell.length_c   1.000
_cell.angle_alpha   90.00
_cell.angle_beta   90.00
_cell.angle_gamma   90.00
#
_symmetry.space_group_name_H-M   'P 1'
#
loop_
_entity.id
_entity.type
_entity.pdbx_description
1 polymer ?
#
loop_
_entity_poly.entity_id
_entity_poly.type
_entity_poly.pdbx_seq_one_letter_code
_entity_poly.pdbx_strand_id
1 'polypeptide(L)'
;MHEQNLGLSVTWTEFWNLVKSRNYDYIWHQEDDVEILEPIRVMDLIELLQLDPSLSQVVLKRQPWYENEKESEALGTDWTYRQYRYEKDSVIFSPMASLYSVDRVRFSYSEWYKKHYPNEIYHQINFNEGMIGKALYEGYGLVTGMLKNSQGHNLVNHIGDYF
;
A
#
# COMPACT_ATOMS: atom_id res chain seq x y z
N MET A 1 11.50 -11.39 17.73
CA MET A 1 10.38 -10.72 18.44
C MET A 1 10.99 -9.61 19.29
N HIS A 2 10.51 -8.38 19.15
CA HIS A 2 10.95 -7.30 20.02
C HIS A 2 10.29 -7.44 21.38
N GLU A 3 11.07 -7.32 22.45
CA GLU A 3 10.56 -7.33 23.85
C GLU A 3 9.81 -6.04 24.21
N GLN A 4 9.90 -5.03 23.35
CA GLN A 4 9.23 -3.72 23.51
C GLN A 4 8.55 -3.31 22.21
N ASN A 5 7.43 -2.62 22.32
CA ASN A 5 6.80 -1.96 21.17
C ASN A 5 7.65 -0.74 20.77
N LEU A 6 8.35 -0.87 19.67
CA LEU A 6 9.25 0.18 19.15
C LEU A 6 8.51 1.24 18.31
N GLY A 7 7.21 1.07 18.11
CA GLY A 7 6.39 1.92 17.27
C GLY A 7 6.50 1.63 15.77
N LEU A 8 5.53 2.15 15.03
CA LEU A 8 5.34 1.87 13.60
C LEU A 8 6.55 2.26 12.75
N SER A 9 7.14 3.44 13.01
CA SER A 9 8.28 3.95 12.22
C SER A 9 9.51 3.06 12.29
N VAL A 10 9.83 2.52 13.47
CA VAL A 10 10.97 1.62 13.65
C VAL A 10 10.69 0.29 12.97
N THR A 11 9.49 -0.26 13.16
CA THR A 11 9.08 -1.52 12.54
C THR A 11 9.13 -1.43 11.00
N TRP A 12 8.65 -0.33 10.41
CA TRP A 12 8.74 -0.10 8.97
C TRP A 12 10.19 0.04 8.49
N THR A 13 11.03 0.73 9.25
CA THR A 13 12.47 0.87 8.90
C THR A 13 13.17 -0.49 8.87
N GLU A 14 12.96 -1.31 9.87
CA GLU A 14 13.53 -2.66 9.93
C GLU A 14 12.98 -3.57 8.82
N PHE A 15 11.68 -3.50 8.57
CA PHE A 15 11.05 -4.21 7.47
C PHE A 15 11.70 -3.84 6.11
N TRP A 16 11.86 -2.55 5.80
CA TRP A 16 12.49 -2.13 4.55
C TRP A 16 13.97 -2.51 4.47
N ASN A 17 14.70 -2.51 5.57
CA ASN A 17 16.08 -2.99 5.62
C ASN A 17 16.15 -4.50 5.31
N LEU A 18 15.23 -5.28 5.85
CA LEU A 18 15.12 -6.70 5.55
C LEU A 18 14.80 -6.93 4.07
N VAL A 19 13.78 -6.25 3.54
CA VAL A 19 13.39 -6.31 2.12
C VAL A 19 14.56 -5.98 1.21
N LYS A 20 15.29 -4.91 1.52
CA LYS A 20 16.48 -4.50 0.78
C LYS A 20 17.57 -5.58 0.76
N SER A 21 17.76 -6.29 1.89
CA SER A 21 18.78 -7.33 2.01
C SER A 21 18.42 -8.62 1.24
N ARG A 22 17.15 -8.84 0.92
CA ARG A 22 16.62 -10.09 0.35
C ARG A 22 16.36 -10.04 -1.15
N ASN A 23 16.45 -8.88 -1.79
CA ASN A 23 16.23 -8.70 -3.22
C ASN A 23 14.90 -9.26 -3.75
N TYR A 24 13.82 -8.98 -3.04
CA TYR A 24 12.46 -9.33 -3.49
C TYR A 24 11.95 -8.31 -4.52
N ASP A 25 11.19 -8.79 -5.52
CA ASP A 25 10.53 -7.94 -6.52
C ASP A 25 9.18 -7.43 -6.02
N TYR A 26 8.46 -8.28 -5.28
CA TYR A 26 7.12 -8.00 -4.76
C TYR A 26 7.01 -8.44 -3.31
N ILE A 27 6.14 -7.75 -2.57
CA ILE A 27 5.80 -8.09 -1.19
C ILE A 27 4.30 -8.12 -1.04
N TRP A 28 3.81 -9.23 -0.50
CA TRP A 28 2.47 -9.31 0.08
C TRP A 28 2.56 -8.92 1.55
N HIS A 29 1.80 -7.89 1.91
CA HIS A 29 1.63 -7.46 3.29
C HIS A 29 0.18 -7.71 3.71
N GLN A 30 -0.01 -8.16 4.94
CA GLN A 30 -1.33 -8.38 5.53
C GLN A 30 -1.25 -8.10 7.02
N GLU A 31 -2.17 -7.28 7.51
CA GLU A 31 -2.39 -7.05 8.93
C GLU A 31 -3.14 -8.23 9.54
N ASP A 32 -2.95 -8.46 10.84
CA ASP A 32 -3.52 -9.60 11.57
C ASP A 32 -5.02 -9.45 11.86
N ASP A 33 -5.54 -8.23 11.74
CA ASP A 33 -6.95 -7.87 11.89
C ASP A 33 -7.71 -7.74 10.55
N VAL A 34 -7.15 -8.29 9.47
CA VAL A 34 -7.76 -8.30 8.15
C VAL A 34 -8.12 -9.72 7.72
N GLU A 35 -9.41 -9.95 7.48
CA GLU A 35 -9.96 -11.19 6.93
C GLU A 35 -10.12 -11.09 5.41
N ILE A 36 -9.58 -12.07 4.67
CA ILE A 36 -9.78 -12.18 3.22
C ILE A 36 -11.06 -12.96 2.97
N LEU A 37 -12.03 -12.33 2.29
CA LEU A 37 -13.38 -12.87 2.06
C LEU A 37 -13.47 -13.85 0.89
N GLU A 38 -12.57 -13.74 -0.09
CA GLU A 38 -12.54 -14.56 -1.29
C GLU A 38 -11.11 -14.98 -1.64
N PRO A 39 -10.88 -16.12 -2.28
CA PRO A 39 -9.55 -16.53 -2.73
C PRO A 39 -8.90 -15.50 -3.64
N ILE A 40 -7.71 -15.04 -3.30
CA ILE A 40 -6.95 -14.07 -4.08
C ILE A 40 -5.88 -14.78 -4.92
N ARG A 41 -5.89 -14.51 -6.22
CA ARG A 41 -4.86 -15.00 -7.13
C ARG A 41 -3.70 -14.01 -7.19
N VAL A 42 -2.73 -14.19 -6.31
CA VAL A 42 -1.58 -13.27 -6.17
C VAL A 42 -0.85 -13.06 -7.51
N MET A 43 -0.77 -14.07 -8.36
CA MET A 43 -0.15 -13.94 -9.68
C MET A 43 -0.89 -12.96 -10.60
N ASP A 44 -2.21 -12.87 -10.50
CA ASP A 44 -2.99 -11.88 -11.26
C ASP A 44 -2.66 -10.45 -10.78
N LEU A 45 -2.41 -10.26 -9.48
CA LEU A 45 -2.03 -8.98 -8.92
C LEU A 45 -0.61 -8.55 -9.33
N ILE A 46 0.33 -9.50 -9.37
CA ILE A 46 1.68 -9.27 -9.89
C ILE A 46 1.61 -8.82 -11.34
N GLU A 47 0.84 -9.53 -12.15
CA GLU A 47 0.67 -9.22 -13.57
C GLU A 47 0.00 -7.84 -13.77
N LEU A 48 -0.98 -7.49 -12.94
CA LEU A 48 -1.58 -6.16 -12.96
C LEU A 48 -0.54 -5.06 -12.67
N LEU A 49 0.30 -5.24 -11.65
CA LEU A 49 1.40 -4.31 -11.35
C LEU A 49 2.40 -4.20 -12.52
N GLN A 50 2.65 -5.29 -13.25
CA GLN A 50 3.52 -5.28 -14.41
C GLN A 50 2.91 -4.55 -15.60
N LEU A 51 1.62 -4.73 -15.85
CA LEU A 51 0.89 -4.13 -16.96
C LEU A 51 0.58 -2.64 -16.75
N ASP A 52 0.39 -2.22 -15.51
CA ASP A 52 0.12 -0.82 -15.17
C ASP A 52 1.30 -0.21 -14.40
N PRO A 53 2.24 0.46 -15.09
CA PRO A 53 3.42 1.02 -14.46
C PRO A 53 3.12 2.22 -13.54
N SER A 54 1.92 2.77 -13.58
CA SER A 54 1.50 3.84 -12.67
C SER A 54 1.17 3.32 -11.27
N LEU A 55 0.93 2.01 -11.09
CA LEU A 55 0.60 1.44 -9.80
C LEU A 55 1.86 1.17 -8.98
N SER A 56 1.94 1.72 -7.77
CA SER A 56 2.96 1.35 -6.76
C SER A 56 2.59 0.08 -6.01
N GLN A 57 1.29 -0.07 -5.74
CA GLN A 57 0.71 -1.19 -5.02
C GLN A 57 -0.71 -1.49 -5.52
N VAL A 58 -1.19 -2.67 -5.17
CA VAL A 58 -2.59 -3.08 -5.26
C VAL A 58 -3.07 -3.47 -3.87
N VAL A 59 -4.14 -2.84 -3.42
CA VAL A 59 -4.75 -3.05 -2.10
C VAL A 59 -6.11 -3.69 -2.27
N LEU A 60 -6.41 -4.69 -1.46
CA LEU A 60 -7.76 -5.26 -1.42
C LEU A 60 -8.69 -4.30 -0.67
N LYS A 61 -9.73 -3.84 -1.35
CA LYS A 61 -10.66 -2.88 -0.76
C LYS A 61 -11.44 -3.51 0.39
N ARG A 62 -11.48 -2.82 1.55
CA ARG A 62 -12.06 -3.29 2.80
C ARG A 62 -13.48 -2.77 3.06
N GLN A 63 -14.15 -3.39 4.01
CA GLN A 63 -15.35 -2.91 4.72
C GLN A 63 -15.03 -2.83 6.21
N PRO A 64 -15.60 -1.88 6.97
CA PRO A 64 -16.22 -0.64 6.51
C PRO A 64 -15.17 0.40 6.09
N TRP A 65 -15.61 1.42 5.33
CA TRP A 65 -14.81 2.60 5.04
C TRP A 65 -15.02 3.67 6.12
N TYR A 66 -13.94 4.30 6.52
CA TYR A 66 -14.04 5.53 7.30
C TYR A 66 -14.50 6.70 6.40
N GLU A 67 -15.15 7.72 6.99
CA GLU A 67 -15.63 8.87 6.23
C GLU A 67 -14.48 9.60 5.50
N ASN A 68 -13.31 9.73 6.14
CA ASN A 68 -12.13 10.34 5.53
C ASN A 68 -11.53 9.54 4.36
N GLU A 69 -11.78 8.24 4.31
CA GLU A 69 -11.35 7.40 3.19
C GLU A 69 -12.29 7.52 1.98
N LYS A 70 -13.54 7.94 2.19
CA LYS A 70 -14.49 8.20 1.11
C LYS A 70 -14.20 9.49 0.36
N GLU A 71 -13.51 10.42 1.00
CA GLU A 71 -13.12 11.72 0.43
C GLU A 71 -11.82 11.63 -0.39
N SER A 72 -11.11 10.50 -0.37
CA SER A 72 -9.94 10.32 -1.19
C SER A 72 -10.33 10.38 -2.67
N GLU A 73 -9.68 11.26 -3.42
CA GLU A 73 -9.98 11.51 -4.83
C GLU A 73 -9.62 10.29 -5.67
N ALA A 74 -10.64 9.49 -6.01
CA ALA A 74 -10.48 8.46 -7.02
C ALA A 74 -10.08 9.11 -8.36
N LEU A 75 -8.91 8.75 -8.88
CA LEU A 75 -8.42 9.27 -10.14
C LEU A 75 -9.08 8.55 -11.32
N GLY A 76 -10.35 8.88 -11.57
CA GLY A 76 -11.05 8.45 -12.76
C GLY A 76 -12.00 7.25 -12.55
N THR A 77 -12.34 6.61 -13.67
CA THR A 77 -13.32 5.52 -13.74
C THR A 77 -12.75 4.18 -13.27
N ASP A 78 -13.60 3.29 -12.83
CA ASP A 78 -13.25 1.89 -12.56
C ASP A 78 -12.55 1.24 -13.77
N TRP A 79 -11.39 0.63 -13.52
CA TRP A 79 -10.73 -0.26 -14.47
C TRP A 79 -11.09 -1.71 -14.17
N THR A 80 -11.05 -2.55 -15.18
CA THR A 80 -11.23 -4.00 -15.03
C THR A 80 -9.97 -4.72 -15.42
N TYR A 81 -9.59 -5.70 -14.60
CA TYR A 81 -8.54 -6.64 -14.91
C TYR A 81 -8.92 -8.04 -14.47
N ARG A 82 -9.18 -8.92 -15.42
CA ARG A 82 -9.67 -10.30 -15.20
C ARG A 82 -10.94 -10.32 -14.32
N GLN A 83 -10.83 -10.91 -13.14
CA GLN A 83 -11.93 -11.03 -12.16
C GLN A 83 -12.02 -9.87 -11.18
N TYR A 84 -11.18 -8.85 -11.36
CA TYR A 84 -11.12 -7.70 -10.46
C TYR A 84 -11.57 -6.43 -11.15
N ARG A 85 -12.15 -5.54 -10.37
CA ARG A 85 -12.31 -4.13 -10.69
C ARG A 85 -11.39 -3.35 -9.77
N TYR A 86 -10.79 -2.28 -10.23
CA TYR A 86 -9.97 -1.43 -9.38
C TYR A 86 -10.15 0.06 -9.71
N GLU A 87 -10.01 0.86 -8.68
CA GLU A 87 -9.93 2.31 -8.72
C GLU A 87 -8.49 2.73 -8.45
N LYS A 88 -8.03 3.84 -9.05
CA LYS A 88 -6.72 4.41 -8.74
C LYS A 88 -6.89 5.52 -7.71
N ASP A 89 -6.02 5.55 -6.72
CA ASP A 89 -6.00 6.57 -5.68
C ASP A 89 -4.61 7.18 -5.54
N SER A 90 -4.55 8.52 -5.46
CA SER A 90 -3.30 9.27 -5.41
C SER A 90 -2.77 9.53 -3.99
N VAL A 91 -3.57 9.32 -2.98
CA VAL A 91 -3.24 9.71 -1.59
C VAL A 91 -3.01 8.51 -0.70
N ILE A 92 -3.70 7.40 -0.99
CA ILE A 92 -3.66 6.22 -0.14
C ILE A 92 -2.41 5.38 -0.45
N PHE A 93 -1.65 5.09 0.59
CA PHE A 93 -0.77 3.93 0.68
C PHE A 93 -1.24 3.14 1.88
N SER A 94 -1.65 1.91 1.69
CA SER A 94 -2.20 1.10 2.76
C SER A 94 -1.40 -0.18 2.98
N PRO A 95 -1.00 -0.47 4.23
CA PRO A 95 -0.36 -1.72 4.59
C PRO A 95 -1.34 -2.89 4.73
N MET A 96 -2.66 -2.66 4.71
CA MET A 96 -3.65 -3.73 4.76
C MET A 96 -3.35 -4.82 3.73
N ALA A 97 -4.19 -5.83 3.57
CA ALA A 97 -3.98 -6.87 2.57
C ALA A 97 -3.64 -6.27 1.20
N SER A 98 -2.36 -6.21 0.89
CA SER A 98 -1.83 -5.50 -0.27
C SER A 98 -0.59 -6.17 -0.87
N LEU A 99 -0.44 -6.01 -2.18
CA LEU A 99 0.77 -6.40 -2.91
C LEU A 99 1.43 -5.15 -3.46
N TYR A 100 2.72 -4.96 -3.23
CA TYR A 100 3.45 -3.83 -3.78
C TYR A 100 4.75 -4.22 -4.48
N SER A 101 5.10 -3.44 -5.49
CA SER A 101 6.38 -3.51 -6.16
C SER A 101 7.45 -2.88 -5.28
N VAL A 102 8.42 -3.69 -4.88
CA VAL A 102 9.51 -3.26 -4.00
C VAL A 102 10.29 -2.11 -4.58
N ASP A 103 10.64 -2.18 -5.85
CA ASP A 103 11.45 -1.15 -6.49
C ASP A 103 10.70 0.19 -6.57
N ARG A 104 9.42 0.17 -6.94
CA ARG A 104 8.63 1.40 -7.04
C ARG A 104 8.46 2.07 -5.68
N VAL A 105 8.09 1.32 -4.65
CA VAL A 105 7.85 1.87 -3.31
C VAL A 105 9.17 2.27 -2.63
N ARG A 106 10.15 1.36 -2.59
CA ARG A 106 11.42 1.59 -1.90
C ARG A 106 12.22 2.75 -2.49
N PHE A 107 12.38 2.73 -3.81
CA PHE A 107 13.21 3.71 -4.50
C PHE A 107 12.58 5.10 -4.46
N SER A 108 11.33 5.18 -4.82
CA SER A 108 10.57 6.42 -4.87
C SER A 108 10.52 7.12 -3.52
N TYR A 109 10.20 6.37 -2.46
CA TYR A 109 10.09 6.94 -1.13
C TYR A 109 11.43 7.47 -0.60
N SER A 110 12.51 6.70 -0.70
CA SER A 110 13.82 7.11 -0.17
C SER A 110 14.39 8.34 -0.88
N GLU A 111 14.17 8.49 -2.18
CA GLU A 111 14.59 9.67 -2.95
C GLU A 111 13.79 10.91 -2.55
N TRP A 112 12.46 10.78 -2.49
CA TRP A 112 11.60 11.88 -2.06
C TRP A 112 11.94 12.36 -0.66
N TYR A 113 12.18 11.42 0.26
CA TYR A 113 12.53 11.69 1.63
C TYR A 113 13.83 12.50 1.75
N LYS A 114 14.91 12.05 1.13
CA LYS A 114 16.22 12.74 1.12
C LYS A 114 16.10 14.17 0.60
N LYS A 115 15.23 14.38 -0.39
CA LYS A 115 15.00 15.69 -0.98
C LYS A 115 14.28 16.65 -0.03
N HIS A 116 13.28 16.19 0.72
CA HIS A 116 12.42 17.05 1.54
C HIS A 116 12.93 17.18 2.99
N TYR A 117 13.70 16.20 3.47
CA TYR A 117 14.20 16.15 4.84
C TYR A 117 15.71 15.81 4.88
N PRO A 118 16.56 16.64 4.24
CA PRO A 118 17.98 16.29 4.04
C PRO A 118 18.80 16.23 5.35
N ASN A 119 18.31 16.86 6.42
CA ASN A 119 18.98 16.93 7.70
C ASN A 119 18.36 16.04 8.79
N GLU A 120 17.34 15.28 8.45
CA GLU A 120 16.63 14.45 9.42
C GLU A 120 17.07 13.00 9.35
N ILE A 121 17.17 12.38 10.54
CA ILE A 121 17.47 10.96 10.64
C ILE A 121 16.19 10.18 10.43
N TYR A 122 16.18 9.34 9.41
CA TYR A 122 15.05 8.57 8.92
C TYR A 122 14.15 7.90 9.99
N HIS A 123 14.74 7.41 11.09
CA HIS A 123 14.00 6.76 12.18
C HIS A 123 13.43 7.71 13.24
N GLN A 124 13.65 9.01 13.10
CA GLN A 124 13.09 10.02 14.03
C GLN A 124 11.81 10.65 13.51
N ILE A 125 11.39 10.28 12.29
CA ILE A 125 10.20 10.85 11.68
C ILE A 125 9.00 9.99 11.95
N ASN A 126 7.90 10.67 12.22
CA ASN A 126 6.60 10.04 12.38
C ASN A 126 6.09 9.55 11.02
N PHE A 127 6.52 8.34 10.67
CA PHE A 127 6.23 7.67 9.43
C PHE A 127 4.75 7.30 9.42
N ASN A 128 3.98 7.83 8.51
CA ASN A 128 2.61 7.41 8.31
C ASN A 128 2.33 7.11 6.84
N GLU A 129 1.29 6.33 6.62
CA GLU A 129 0.84 5.87 5.32
C GLU A 129 0.56 7.01 4.36
N GLY A 130 -0.07 8.09 4.83
CA GLY A 130 -0.35 9.27 4.02
C GLY A 130 0.91 9.96 3.50
N MET A 131 2.01 9.97 4.27
CA MET A 131 3.28 10.51 3.79
C MET A 131 3.88 9.67 2.67
N ILE A 132 3.76 8.35 2.76
CA ILE A 132 4.24 7.45 1.71
C ILE A 132 3.41 7.66 0.43
N GLY A 133 2.08 7.66 0.54
CA GLY A 133 1.20 7.88 -0.61
C GLY A 133 1.48 9.21 -1.30
N LYS A 134 1.59 10.29 -0.53
CA LYS A 134 1.94 11.61 -1.04
C LYS A 134 3.31 11.61 -1.74
N ALA A 135 4.32 10.98 -1.15
CA ALA A 135 5.64 10.89 -1.72
C ALA A 135 5.65 10.16 -3.08
N LEU A 136 4.91 9.05 -3.16
CA LEU A 136 4.79 8.27 -4.37
C LEU A 136 4.08 9.05 -5.49
N TYR A 137 2.99 9.74 -5.16
CA TYR A 137 2.22 10.51 -6.14
C TYR A 137 2.95 11.78 -6.59
N GLU A 138 3.32 12.66 -5.66
CA GLU A 138 3.94 13.95 -6.00
C GLU A 138 5.34 13.81 -6.59
N GLY A 139 6.09 12.81 -6.13
CA GLY A 139 7.45 12.58 -6.58
C GLY A 139 7.56 11.85 -7.90
N TYR A 140 6.64 10.92 -8.16
CA TYR A 140 6.81 9.94 -9.24
C TYR A 140 5.53 9.65 -10.05
N GLY A 141 4.41 10.25 -9.71
CA GLY A 141 3.11 9.98 -10.36
C GLY A 141 2.57 8.57 -10.09
N LEU A 142 3.07 7.91 -9.04
CA LEU A 142 2.64 6.56 -8.68
C LEU A 142 1.40 6.60 -7.82
N VAL A 143 0.48 5.69 -8.06
CA VAL A 143 -0.82 5.60 -7.40
C VAL A 143 -1.07 4.21 -6.82
N THR A 144 -2.06 4.09 -5.96
CA THR A 144 -2.56 2.83 -5.43
C THR A 144 -3.74 2.32 -6.24
N GLY A 145 -3.72 1.04 -6.60
CA GLY A 145 -4.89 0.35 -7.18
C GLY A 145 -5.73 -0.30 -6.09
N MET A 146 -6.97 0.13 -5.92
CA MET A 146 -7.89 -0.38 -4.91
C MET A 146 -8.84 -1.40 -5.52
N LEU A 147 -8.63 -2.68 -5.18
CA LEU A 147 -9.32 -3.81 -5.80
C LEU A 147 -10.64 -4.16 -5.11
N LYS A 148 -11.61 -4.45 -5.96
CA LYS A 148 -12.89 -5.11 -5.63
C LYS A 148 -13.01 -6.38 -6.49
N ASN A 149 -13.94 -7.28 -6.16
CA ASN A 149 -14.28 -8.37 -7.08
C ASN A 149 -15.02 -7.84 -8.33
N SER A 150 -15.28 -8.71 -9.30
CA SER A 150 -15.95 -8.34 -10.56
C SER A 150 -17.34 -7.74 -10.38
N GLN A 151 -18.02 -8.04 -9.27
CA GLN A 151 -19.34 -7.50 -8.92
C GLN A 151 -19.26 -6.15 -8.18
N GLY A 152 -18.06 -5.68 -7.88
CA GLY A 152 -17.80 -4.44 -7.14
C GLY A 152 -17.84 -4.59 -5.61
N HIS A 153 -17.87 -5.83 -5.10
CA HIS A 153 -17.81 -6.07 -3.66
C HIS A 153 -16.37 -6.00 -3.14
N ASN A 154 -16.23 -5.64 -1.89
CA ASN A 154 -14.95 -5.62 -1.21
C ASN A 154 -14.40 -7.04 -1.01
N LEU A 155 -13.08 -7.15 -1.03
CA LEU A 155 -12.37 -8.42 -0.96
C LEU A 155 -11.90 -8.78 0.45
N VAL A 156 -11.92 -7.79 1.35
CA VAL A 156 -11.50 -7.98 2.74
C VAL A 156 -12.46 -7.32 3.71
N ASN A 157 -12.47 -7.84 4.92
CA ASN A 157 -13.16 -7.29 6.08
C ASN A 157 -12.11 -6.95 7.16
N HIS A 158 -12.25 -5.80 7.78
CA HIS A 158 -11.44 -5.43 8.93
C HIS A 158 -12.15 -5.93 10.19
N ILE A 159 -11.52 -6.83 10.91
CA ILE A 159 -12.08 -7.51 12.09
C ILE A 159 -11.58 -6.97 13.42
N GLY A 160 -10.67 -5.98 13.37
CA GLY A 160 -10.19 -5.28 14.56
C GLY A 160 -11.29 -4.45 15.23
N ASP A 161 -11.12 -4.22 16.51
CA ASP A 161 -12.01 -3.35 17.27
C ASP A 161 -11.85 -1.90 16.80
N TYR A 162 -12.97 -1.31 16.40
CA TYR A 162 -13.04 0.11 16.08
C TYR A 162 -13.12 0.90 17.40
N PHE A 163 -11.98 1.39 17.87
CA PHE A 163 -11.90 2.29 19.02
C PHE A 163 -11.81 3.76 18.58
#